data_4952bd98817dc557b8419bda79a0498b
#
_entry.id   4952bd98817dc557b8419bda79a0498b
#
_cell.length_a   1.000
_cell.length_b   1.000
_cell.length_c   1.000
_cell.angle_alpha   90.00
_cell.angle_beta   90.00
_cell.angle_gamma   90.00
#
_symmetry.space_group_name_H-M   'P 1'
#
loop_
_entity.id
_entity.type
_entity.pdbx_description
1 polymer ?
#
loop_
_entity_poly.entity_id
_entity_poly.type
_entity_poly.pdbx_seq_one_letter_code
_entity_poly.pdbx_strand_id
1 'polypeptide(L)'
;LKPIKFEISDKPESKTTVELSNCFNEIIKEKSALSLIQISEKIMEHCLIYYLNDSLPRIVVYDEEGKEAEYINDLFERVSKEKERTFTVKNHPFKIYITKTPKEGNRKNNYVYYCANSRVVGNPKNIKNFNSLFNYPISKNGNLYFLDVYVVSEFLNQKAFSTRNGFNIPKENENLLFDNSEQVAFQDIEEKLTEVLEDEYDQFVKDSKIKSQKQIESYIIDNAPRYRSFLKNPAILDSIPPNLSEDKLEEHLYKISYSARKKVENHIEKFISEKQISEESIEKIKDDIREKTAYDIDSLADYMTRRKAIIQLFEKFLDADEEGRYKLEEDVHNIIFPMGLTNNQTSYE
;
A
#
# COMPACT_ATOMS: atom_id res chain seq x y z
N LEU A 1 17.76 -3.65 -33.10
CA LEU A 1 17.59 -5.04 -33.54
C LEU A 1 17.43 -5.02 -35.07
N LYS A 2 18.37 -5.57 -35.82
CA LYS A 2 18.22 -5.77 -37.28
C LYS A 2 17.61 -7.16 -37.46
N PRO A 3 16.52 -7.31 -38.24
CA PRO A 3 15.98 -8.61 -38.57
C PRO A 3 16.99 -9.37 -39.45
N ILE A 4 17.32 -10.60 -39.05
CA ILE A 4 18.46 -11.31 -39.63
C ILE A 4 18.13 -12.08 -40.90
N LYS A 5 16.94 -12.53 -41.13
CA LYS A 5 16.47 -13.10 -42.41
C LYS A 5 15.05 -13.66 -42.24
N PHE A 6 14.24 -13.50 -43.29
CA PHE A 6 13.00 -14.28 -43.43
C PHE A 6 13.26 -15.35 -44.51
N GLU A 7 13.19 -16.61 -44.13
CA GLU A 7 13.11 -17.69 -45.08
C GLU A 7 11.66 -18.19 -45.12
N ILE A 8 11.05 -18.17 -46.27
CA ILE A 8 9.72 -18.73 -46.51
C ILE A 8 9.93 -20.22 -46.78
N SER A 9 9.37 -21.07 -45.89
CA SER A 9 9.41 -22.51 -46.01
C SER A 9 8.18 -22.99 -46.78
N ASP A 10 8.37 -23.83 -47.78
CA ASP A 10 7.26 -24.48 -48.52
C ASP A 10 6.56 -25.63 -47.75
N LYS A 11 6.84 -25.78 -46.46
CA LYS A 11 6.20 -26.80 -45.60
C LYS A 11 4.97 -26.24 -44.90
N PRO A 12 3.91 -27.08 -44.73
CA PRO A 12 2.63 -26.63 -44.15
C PRO A 12 2.69 -26.30 -42.66
N GLU A 13 3.84 -26.39 -41.98
CA GLU A 13 4.02 -26.00 -40.60
C GLU A 13 4.53 -24.55 -40.53
N SER A 14 3.71 -23.64 -40.03
CA SER A 14 4.16 -22.28 -39.74
C SER A 14 5.08 -22.27 -38.52
N LYS A 15 6.38 -22.08 -38.72
CA LYS A 15 7.38 -21.95 -37.67
C LYS A 15 8.01 -20.57 -37.73
N THR A 16 8.02 -19.86 -36.61
CA THR A 16 8.77 -18.63 -36.43
C THR A 16 9.93 -18.89 -35.44
N THR A 17 11.15 -18.59 -35.86
CA THR A 17 12.33 -18.66 -35.00
C THR A 17 12.86 -17.23 -34.80
N VAL A 18 13.09 -16.85 -33.55
CA VAL A 18 13.72 -15.58 -33.19
C VAL A 18 14.97 -15.88 -32.40
N GLU A 19 16.10 -15.44 -32.90
CA GLU A 19 17.38 -15.57 -32.21
C GLU A 19 17.80 -14.21 -31.67
N LEU A 20 18.09 -14.17 -30.35
CA LEU A 20 18.59 -12.99 -29.65
C LEU A 20 20.04 -13.27 -29.26
N SER A 21 20.98 -12.64 -29.97
CA SER A 21 22.40 -12.79 -29.71
C SER A 21 23.03 -11.44 -29.34
N ASN A 22 24.24 -11.46 -28.77
CA ASN A 22 25.04 -10.28 -28.45
C ASN A 22 24.36 -9.29 -27.49
N CYS A 23 24.14 -9.70 -26.25
CA CYS A 23 23.72 -8.82 -25.19
C CYS A 23 24.80 -7.73 -24.94
N PHE A 24 24.52 -6.47 -25.29
CA PHE A 24 25.49 -5.36 -25.19
C PHE A 24 25.64 -4.79 -23.77
N ASN A 25 24.75 -5.15 -22.84
CA ASN A 25 24.77 -4.61 -21.49
C ASN A 25 25.36 -5.62 -20.52
N GLU A 26 26.56 -5.32 -19.99
CA GLU A 26 27.25 -6.19 -19.01
C GLU A 26 26.43 -6.38 -17.74
N ILE A 27 25.68 -5.35 -17.29
CA ILE A 27 24.78 -5.43 -16.14
C ILE A 27 23.65 -6.46 -16.37
N ILE A 28 23.19 -6.58 -17.62
CA ILE A 28 22.21 -7.62 -17.99
C ILE A 28 22.86 -8.99 -17.98
N LYS A 29 24.11 -9.10 -18.45
CA LYS A 29 24.87 -10.38 -18.40
C LYS A 29 25.09 -10.86 -16.99
N GLU A 30 25.48 -9.99 -16.06
CA GLU A 30 25.70 -10.32 -14.66
C GLU A 30 24.40 -10.64 -13.92
N LYS A 31 23.28 -9.99 -14.25
CA LYS A 31 21.96 -10.22 -13.65
C LYS A 31 21.16 -11.33 -14.34
N SER A 32 21.56 -11.81 -15.48
CA SER A 32 20.84 -12.83 -16.26
C SER A 32 21.11 -14.28 -15.84
N ALA A 33 21.80 -14.50 -14.73
CA ALA A 33 21.92 -15.84 -14.11
C ALA A 33 20.60 -16.26 -13.44
N LEU A 34 19.47 -16.12 -14.17
CA LEU A 34 18.19 -16.68 -13.75
C LEU A 34 18.20 -18.17 -14.02
N SER A 35 17.75 -18.97 -13.07
CA SER A 35 17.53 -20.40 -13.31
C SER A 35 16.42 -20.61 -14.34
N LEU A 36 16.42 -21.77 -15.01
CA LEU A 36 15.40 -22.12 -15.99
C LEU A 36 13.98 -21.97 -15.42
N ILE A 37 13.76 -22.40 -14.18
CA ILE A 37 12.49 -22.28 -13.49
C ILE A 37 12.07 -20.81 -13.28
N GLN A 38 13.00 -19.92 -12.92
CA GLN A 38 12.71 -18.50 -12.75
C GLN A 38 12.34 -17.81 -14.07
N ILE A 39 12.96 -18.22 -15.18
CA ILE A 39 12.60 -17.75 -16.52
C ILE A 39 11.19 -18.24 -16.86
N SER A 40 10.91 -19.51 -16.61
CA SER A 40 9.62 -20.14 -16.90
C SER A 40 8.47 -19.51 -16.08
N GLU A 41 8.72 -19.21 -14.80
CA GLU A 41 7.77 -18.48 -13.95
C GLU A 41 7.45 -17.09 -14.50
N LYS A 42 8.46 -16.35 -14.97
CA LYS A 42 8.24 -15.02 -15.58
C LYS A 42 7.48 -15.09 -16.90
N ILE A 43 7.75 -16.11 -17.72
CA ILE A 43 7.00 -16.33 -18.95
C ILE A 43 5.56 -16.70 -18.62
N MET A 44 5.34 -17.55 -17.63
CA MET A 44 4.01 -17.92 -17.14
C MET A 44 3.23 -16.69 -16.67
N GLU A 45 3.81 -15.87 -15.78
CA GLU A 45 3.18 -14.63 -15.31
C GLU A 45 2.76 -13.71 -16.47
N HIS A 46 3.62 -13.57 -17.47
CA HIS A 46 3.38 -12.71 -18.63
C HIS A 46 2.31 -13.26 -19.58
N CYS A 47 2.22 -14.57 -19.71
CA CYS A 47 1.33 -15.26 -20.63
C CYS A 47 0.09 -15.87 -19.93
N LEU A 48 -0.07 -15.65 -18.62
CA LEU A 48 -1.09 -16.31 -17.80
C LEU A 48 -2.51 -16.13 -18.34
N ILE A 49 -2.79 -14.98 -18.95
CA ILE A 49 -4.10 -14.68 -19.52
C ILE A 49 -4.51 -15.67 -20.64
N TYR A 50 -3.57 -16.23 -21.39
CA TYR A 50 -3.85 -17.27 -22.39
C TYR A 50 -4.35 -18.53 -21.71
N TYR A 51 -3.75 -18.88 -20.55
CA TYR A 51 -4.14 -20.06 -19.78
C TYR A 51 -5.50 -19.89 -19.10
N LEU A 52 -5.85 -18.66 -18.73
CA LEU A 52 -7.13 -18.35 -18.10
C LEU A 52 -8.30 -18.34 -19.11
N ASN A 53 -8.02 -18.17 -20.39
CA ASN A 53 -9.02 -18.13 -21.47
C ASN A 53 -9.20 -19.47 -22.22
N ASP A 54 -8.74 -20.60 -21.65
CA ASP A 54 -8.82 -21.94 -22.25
C ASP A 54 -8.14 -22.08 -23.63
N SER A 55 -7.33 -21.09 -24.01
CA SER A 55 -6.58 -21.08 -25.27
C SER A 55 -5.12 -21.40 -24.99
N LEU A 56 -4.85 -22.64 -24.59
CA LEU A 56 -3.57 -23.08 -24.05
C LEU A 56 -2.54 -23.39 -25.15
N PRO A 57 -1.58 -22.50 -25.44
CA PRO A 57 -0.39 -22.90 -26.14
C PRO A 57 0.46 -23.80 -25.25
N ARG A 58 1.07 -24.83 -25.80
CA ARG A 58 2.10 -25.60 -25.10
C ARG A 58 3.39 -24.80 -25.15
N ILE A 59 3.90 -24.36 -23.99
CA ILE A 59 5.15 -23.61 -23.89
C ILE A 59 6.14 -24.46 -23.10
N VAL A 60 7.32 -24.64 -23.68
CA VAL A 60 8.42 -25.39 -23.08
C VAL A 60 9.67 -24.51 -23.14
N VAL A 61 10.38 -24.41 -22.03
CA VAL A 61 11.65 -23.68 -21.93
C VAL A 61 12.75 -24.70 -21.74
N TYR A 62 13.79 -24.62 -22.57
CA TYR A 62 14.94 -25.53 -22.53
C TYR A 62 16.20 -24.77 -22.08
N ASP A 63 17.12 -25.47 -21.43
CA ASP A 63 18.49 -24.99 -21.24
C ASP A 63 19.27 -24.93 -22.56
N GLU A 64 20.49 -24.40 -22.55
CA GLU A 64 21.34 -24.27 -23.75
C GLU A 64 21.67 -25.64 -24.37
N GLU A 65 21.75 -26.70 -23.57
CA GLU A 65 22.09 -28.02 -24.03
C GLU A 65 20.86 -28.86 -24.42
N GLY A 66 19.66 -28.36 -24.16
CA GLY A 66 18.41 -29.07 -24.38
C GLY A 66 18.20 -30.28 -23.47
N LYS A 67 18.96 -30.37 -22.36
CA LYS A 67 18.91 -31.49 -21.42
C LYS A 67 17.85 -31.30 -20.36
N GLU A 68 17.65 -30.06 -19.92
CA GLU A 68 16.63 -29.72 -18.96
C GLU A 68 15.48 -29.01 -19.67
N ALA A 69 14.26 -29.30 -19.29
CA ALA A 69 13.08 -28.68 -19.85
C ALA A 69 12.06 -28.37 -18.74
N GLU A 70 11.56 -27.12 -18.74
CA GLU A 70 10.47 -26.70 -17.90
C GLU A 70 9.19 -26.51 -18.73
N TYR A 71 8.13 -27.20 -18.35
CA TYR A 71 6.83 -27.11 -18.97
C TYR A 71 5.99 -26.07 -18.25
N ILE A 72 5.71 -24.94 -18.90
CA ILE A 72 4.93 -23.85 -18.30
C ILE A 72 3.50 -24.30 -17.97
N ASN A 73 2.94 -25.24 -18.73
CA ASN A 73 1.64 -25.82 -18.43
C ASN A 73 1.62 -26.49 -17.05
N ASP A 74 2.69 -27.19 -16.66
CA ASP A 74 2.78 -27.86 -15.35
C ASP A 74 2.93 -26.82 -14.21
N LEU A 75 3.63 -25.72 -14.48
CA LEU A 75 3.70 -24.58 -13.54
C LEU A 75 2.33 -23.93 -13.35
N PHE A 76 1.56 -23.82 -14.43
CA PHE A 76 0.20 -23.25 -14.37
C PHE A 76 -0.75 -24.11 -13.53
N GLU A 77 -0.61 -25.43 -13.54
CA GLU A 77 -1.44 -26.34 -12.70
C GLU A 77 -1.28 -26.04 -11.20
N ARG A 78 -0.13 -25.45 -10.81
CA ARG A 78 0.11 -24.99 -9.42
C ARG A 78 -0.61 -23.70 -9.08
N VAL A 79 -1.05 -22.93 -10.10
CA VAL A 79 -1.76 -21.67 -9.97
C VAL A 79 -3.26 -21.96 -10.10
N SER A 80 -3.98 -21.98 -9.00
CA SER A 80 -5.43 -22.21 -9.06
C SER A 80 -6.16 -20.94 -9.52
N LYS A 81 -6.88 -21.02 -10.67
CA LYS A 81 -7.89 -20.04 -11.03
C LYS A 81 -8.98 -20.10 -9.97
N GLU A 82 -9.12 -19.06 -9.16
CA GLU A 82 -10.13 -19.08 -8.11
C GLU A 82 -11.44 -18.54 -8.58
N LYS A 83 -11.42 -17.34 -9.19
CA LYS A 83 -12.66 -16.65 -9.54
C LYS A 83 -12.50 -15.72 -10.74
N GLU A 84 -13.63 -15.50 -11.37
CA GLU A 84 -13.82 -14.56 -12.45
C GLU A 84 -14.93 -13.59 -12.05
N ARG A 85 -14.72 -12.29 -12.23
CA ARG A 85 -15.67 -11.22 -11.95
C ARG A 85 -15.66 -10.20 -13.07
N THR A 86 -16.76 -9.46 -13.17
CA THR A 86 -16.91 -8.37 -14.13
C THR A 86 -17.37 -7.11 -13.39
N PHE A 87 -16.94 -5.96 -13.85
CA PHE A 87 -17.41 -4.66 -13.38
C PHE A 87 -17.37 -3.65 -14.52
N THR A 88 -18.01 -2.50 -14.35
CA THR A 88 -18.09 -1.46 -15.36
C THR A 88 -17.55 -0.15 -14.78
N VAL A 89 -16.73 0.55 -15.57
CA VAL A 89 -16.21 1.88 -15.27
C VAL A 89 -16.62 2.82 -16.39
N LYS A 90 -17.42 3.82 -16.11
CA LYS A 90 -17.86 4.84 -17.11
C LYS A 90 -18.25 4.19 -18.46
N ASN A 91 -19.16 3.23 -18.45
CA ASN A 91 -19.66 2.48 -19.61
C ASN A 91 -18.69 1.50 -20.28
N HIS A 92 -17.46 1.34 -19.78
CA HIS A 92 -16.53 0.34 -20.27
C HIS A 92 -16.57 -0.91 -19.39
N PRO A 93 -16.83 -2.10 -19.95
CA PRO A 93 -16.79 -3.34 -19.21
C PRO A 93 -15.35 -3.80 -18.97
N PHE A 94 -15.10 -4.26 -17.76
CA PHE A 94 -13.86 -4.87 -17.33
C PHE A 94 -14.15 -6.27 -16.81
N LYS A 95 -13.22 -7.18 -17.05
CA LYS A 95 -13.24 -8.54 -16.53
C LYS A 95 -11.95 -8.76 -15.75
N ILE A 96 -12.07 -9.43 -14.61
CA ILE A 96 -10.92 -9.81 -13.81
C ILE A 96 -10.86 -11.33 -13.63
N TYR A 97 -9.64 -11.83 -13.63
CA TYR A 97 -9.32 -13.19 -13.22
C TYR A 97 -8.49 -13.12 -11.94
N ILE A 98 -8.94 -13.81 -10.92
CA ILE A 98 -8.26 -13.87 -9.63
C ILE A 98 -7.62 -15.25 -9.51
N THR A 99 -6.32 -15.27 -9.31
CA THR A 99 -5.54 -16.48 -9.06
C THR A 99 -4.88 -16.42 -7.70
N LYS A 100 -4.63 -17.59 -7.13
CA LYS A 100 -3.92 -17.75 -5.85
C LYS A 100 -2.56 -18.34 -6.09
N THR A 101 -1.55 -17.67 -5.57
CA THR A 101 -0.18 -18.18 -5.55
C THR A 101 0.20 -18.51 -4.11
N PRO A 102 0.60 -19.73 -3.78
CA PRO A 102 1.06 -20.09 -2.44
C PRO A 102 2.14 -19.11 -1.94
N LYS A 103 2.17 -18.88 -0.62
CA LYS A 103 3.23 -18.07 -0.02
C LYS A 103 4.52 -18.88 0.03
N GLU A 104 5.24 -18.92 -1.09
CA GLU A 104 6.54 -19.59 -1.22
C GLU A 104 7.61 -18.53 -1.56
N GLY A 105 8.83 -18.78 -1.14
CA GLY A 105 9.98 -17.94 -1.47
C GLY A 105 9.90 -16.50 -0.95
N ASN A 106 10.41 -15.57 -1.74
CA ASN A 106 10.56 -14.14 -1.38
C ASN A 106 9.33 -13.28 -1.70
N ARG A 107 8.22 -13.86 -2.15
CA ARG A 107 7.02 -13.11 -2.49
C ARG A 107 6.40 -12.48 -1.23
N LYS A 108 6.08 -11.17 -1.30
CA LYS A 108 5.62 -10.39 -0.16
C LYS A 108 4.30 -9.65 -0.38
N ASN A 109 3.77 -9.62 -1.61
CA ASN A 109 2.66 -8.73 -1.95
C ASN A 109 1.61 -9.40 -2.85
N ASN A 110 0.39 -8.86 -2.79
CA ASN A 110 -0.68 -9.09 -3.74
C ASN A 110 -0.52 -8.14 -4.93
N TYR A 111 -0.72 -8.64 -6.16
CA TYR A 111 -0.49 -7.84 -7.36
C TYR A 111 -1.71 -7.76 -8.27
N VAL A 112 -1.84 -6.62 -8.95
CA VAL A 112 -2.72 -6.46 -10.09
C VAL A 112 -1.89 -6.32 -11.37
N TYR A 113 -2.32 -7.04 -12.41
CA TYR A 113 -1.73 -7.06 -13.74
C TYR A 113 -2.75 -6.51 -14.73
N TYR A 114 -2.44 -5.38 -15.36
CA TYR A 114 -3.27 -4.86 -16.43
C TYR A 114 -2.87 -5.50 -17.75
N CYS A 115 -3.85 -6.05 -18.47
CA CYS A 115 -3.60 -6.84 -19.66
C CYS A 115 -4.23 -6.19 -20.90
N ALA A 116 -3.52 -6.23 -22.01
CA ALA A 116 -4.04 -5.87 -23.31
C ALA A 116 -3.62 -6.91 -24.36
N ASN A 117 -4.56 -7.28 -25.24
CA ASN A 117 -4.34 -8.28 -26.28
C ASN A 117 -3.74 -9.57 -25.70
N SER A 118 -4.34 -10.08 -24.62
CA SER A 118 -3.97 -11.33 -23.93
C SER A 118 -2.54 -11.36 -23.37
N ARG A 119 -1.94 -10.22 -23.04
CA ARG A 119 -0.62 -10.10 -22.41
C ARG A 119 -0.61 -9.04 -21.32
N VAL A 120 0.21 -9.25 -20.32
CA VAL A 120 0.49 -8.24 -19.31
C VAL A 120 1.22 -7.05 -19.95
N VAL A 121 0.79 -5.84 -19.60
CA VAL A 121 1.37 -4.56 -20.06
C VAL A 121 1.97 -3.82 -18.88
N GLY A 122 3.24 -3.45 -19.00
CA GLY A 122 3.98 -2.77 -17.95
C GLY A 122 4.33 -3.68 -16.77
N ASN A 123 4.63 -3.07 -15.63
CA ASN A 123 4.94 -3.78 -14.39
C ASN A 123 3.67 -4.04 -13.57
N PRO A 124 3.62 -5.14 -12.80
CA PRO A 124 2.52 -5.38 -11.88
C PRO A 124 2.43 -4.28 -10.82
N LYS A 125 1.22 -3.88 -10.48
CA LYS A 125 0.95 -2.89 -9.45
C LYS A 125 0.60 -3.60 -8.14
N ASN A 126 1.19 -3.15 -7.04
CA ASN A 126 0.86 -3.71 -5.74
C ASN A 126 -0.53 -3.26 -5.29
N ILE A 127 -1.40 -4.20 -4.94
CA ILE A 127 -2.78 -3.90 -4.51
C ILE A 127 -2.79 -2.98 -3.27
N LYS A 128 -1.84 -3.14 -2.36
CA LYS A 128 -1.74 -2.28 -1.16
C LYS A 128 -1.62 -0.78 -1.47
N ASN A 129 -1.20 -0.40 -2.67
CA ASN A 129 -1.03 1.01 -3.03
C ASN A 129 -2.36 1.75 -3.18
N PHE A 130 -3.44 1.04 -3.48
CA PHE A 130 -4.79 1.58 -3.58
C PHE A 130 -5.79 0.94 -2.61
N ASN A 131 -5.46 -0.24 -2.04
CA ASN A 131 -6.22 -0.87 -0.98
C ASN A 131 -5.29 -1.50 0.06
N SER A 132 -5.03 -0.78 1.16
CA SER A 132 -4.10 -1.19 2.22
C SER A 132 -4.56 -2.42 3.02
N LEU A 133 -5.83 -2.81 2.94
CA LEU A 133 -6.32 -4.06 3.54
C LEU A 133 -5.64 -5.29 2.97
N PHE A 134 -5.25 -5.25 1.70
CA PHE A 134 -4.55 -6.33 0.99
C PHE A 134 -3.02 -6.26 1.12
N ASN A 135 -2.50 -5.72 2.22
CA ASN A 135 -1.05 -5.67 2.49
C ASN A 135 -0.45 -7.03 2.91
N TYR A 136 -1.29 -7.96 3.34
CA TYR A 136 -0.88 -9.27 3.85
C TYR A 136 -1.34 -10.42 2.95
N PRO A 137 -0.71 -11.61 3.06
CA PRO A 137 -1.23 -12.81 2.42
C PRO A 137 -2.60 -13.16 3.01
N ILE A 138 -3.46 -13.71 2.17
CA ILE A 138 -4.79 -14.17 2.57
C ILE A 138 -4.69 -15.57 3.13
N SER A 139 -5.40 -15.85 4.22
CA SER A 139 -5.50 -17.17 4.82
C SER A 139 -6.79 -17.86 4.40
N LYS A 140 -6.67 -19.13 3.94
CA LYS A 140 -7.81 -20.02 3.73
C LYS A 140 -7.45 -21.44 4.16
N ASN A 141 -8.23 -22.00 5.06
CA ASN A 141 -8.01 -23.35 5.61
C ASN A 141 -6.59 -23.56 6.19
N GLY A 142 -6.01 -22.52 6.83
CA GLY A 142 -4.68 -22.57 7.41
C GLY A 142 -3.52 -22.32 6.42
N ASN A 143 -3.77 -22.29 5.13
CA ASN A 143 -2.76 -21.98 4.12
C ASN A 143 -2.75 -20.48 3.79
N LEU A 144 -1.54 -19.94 3.65
CA LEU A 144 -1.33 -18.55 3.24
C LEU A 144 -1.03 -18.47 1.73
N TYR A 145 -1.68 -17.53 1.06
CA TYR A 145 -1.46 -17.28 -0.37
C TYR A 145 -1.54 -15.78 -0.68
N PHE A 146 -0.95 -15.42 -1.81
CA PHE A 146 -1.07 -14.10 -2.40
C PHE A 146 -2.02 -14.14 -3.59
N LEU A 147 -2.65 -13.00 -3.85
CA LEU A 147 -3.50 -12.81 -5.01
C LEU A 147 -2.72 -12.23 -6.17
N ASP A 148 -3.01 -12.76 -7.36
CA ASP A 148 -2.71 -12.15 -8.64
C ASP A 148 -4.03 -11.88 -9.36
N VAL A 149 -4.28 -10.59 -9.61
CA VAL A 149 -5.51 -10.12 -10.23
C VAL A 149 -5.19 -9.62 -11.63
N TYR A 150 -5.69 -10.31 -12.64
CA TYR A 150 -5.49 -9.96 -14.05
C TYR A 150 -6.72 -9.20 -14.55
N VAL A 151 -6.52 -7.96 -14.95
CA VAL A 151 -7.58 -7.07 -15.43
C VAL A 151 -7.52 -7.00 -16.95
N VAL A 152 -8.61 -7.35 -17.62
CA VAL A 152 -8.74 -7.31 -19.06
C VAL A 152 -9.96 -6.48 -19.47
N SER A 153 -9.83 -5.74 -20.55
CA SER A 153 -10.93 -4.96 -21.14
C SER A 153 -10.59 -4.59 -22.57
N GLU A 154 -11.59 -4.43 -23.40
CA GLU A 154 -11.41 -3.85 -24.74
C GLU A 154 -10.89 -2.40 -24.65
N PHE A 155 -11.31 -1.66 -23.64
CA PHE A 155 -10.76 -0.33 -23.36
C PHE A 155 -9.23 -0.37 -23.15
N LEU A 156 -8.72 -1.34 -22.37
CA LEU A 156 -7.28 -1.51 -22.17
C LEU A 156 -6.56 -1.91 -23.48
N ASN A 157 -7.19 -2.75 -24.31
CA ASN A 157 -6.63 -3.13 -25.60
C ASN A 157 -6.36 -1.91 -26.49
N GLN A 158 -7.31 -0.96 -26.52
CA GLN A 158 -7.23 0.26 -27.31
C GLN A 158 -6.27 1.30 -26.74
N LYS A 159 -6.06 1.31 -25.43
CA LYS A 159 -5.23 2.30 -24.74
C LYS A 159 -3.78 1.88 -24.50
N ALA A 160 -3.43 0.62 -24.78
CA ALA A 160 -2.06 0.15 -24.61
C ALA A 160 -1.11 0.79 -25.63
N PHE A 161 0.07 1.20 -25.17
CA PHE A 161 1.12 1.65 -26.09
C PHE A 161 1.59 0.50 -27.00
N SER A 162 2.02 0.83 -28.22
CA SER A 162 2.58 -0.15 -29.15
C SER A 162 3.79 -0.89 -28.59
N THR A 163 4.58 -0.21 -27.75
CA THR A 163 5.73 -0.77 -27.02
C THR A 163 5.36 -1.66 -25.84
N ARG A 164 4.07 -1.68 -25.46
CA ARG A 164 3.52 -2.44 -24.32
C ARG A 164 4.19 -2.19 -22.97
N ASN A 165 4.78 -1.03 -22.78
CA ASN A 165 5.37 -0.61 -21.51
C ASN A 165 4.39 0.17 -20.61
N GLY A 166 3.14 0.39 -21.07
CA GLY A 166 2.12 1.12 -20.33
C GLY A 166 0.89 1.42 -21.19
N PHE A 167 0.04 2.30 -20.66
CA PHE A 167 -1.24 2.69 -21.24
C PHE A 167 -1.32 4.21 -21.38
N ASN A 168 -2.03 4.68 -22.39
CA ASN A 168 -2.44 6.07 -22.53
C ASN A 168 -3.72 6.34 -21.72
N ILE A 169 -3.60 6.22 -20.41
CA ILE A 169 -4.67 6.42 -19.41
C ILE A 169 -4.10 7.30 -18.31
N PRO A 170 -4.78 8.41 -17.92
CA PRO A 170 -4.33 9.25 -16.83
C PRO A 170 -4.36 8.48 -15.49
N LYS A 171 -3.52 8.88 -14.54
CA LYS A 171 -3.49 8.25 -13.21
C LYS A 171 -4.72 8.61 -12.39
N GLU A 172 -5.08 9.89 -12.41
CA GLU A 172 -6.17 10.49 -11.65
C GLU A 172 -7.06 11.28 -12.60
N ASN A 173 -8.29 11.53 -12.18
CA ASN A 173 -9.17 12.46 -12.89
C ASN A 173 -8.65 13.87 -12.64
N GLU A 174 -7.97 14.46 -13.59
CA GLU A 174 -7.64 15.88 -13.53
C GLU A 174 -8.96 16.67 -13.57
N ASN A 175 -9.15 17.56 -12.58
CA ASN A 175 -10.22 18.55 -12.58
C ASN A 175 -9.93 19.60 -13.69
N LEU A 176 -10.06 19.20 -14.93
CA LEU A 176 -10.04 20.13 -16.04
C LEU A 176 -11.33 20.94 -16.02
N LEU A 177 -11.21 22.24 -16.24
CA LEU A 177 -12.31 23.20 -16.35
C LEU A 177 -13.35 22.86 -17.45
N PHE A 178 -13.14 21.78 -18.16
CA PHE A 178 -14.03 21.22 -19.17
C PHE A 178 -14.48 19.83 -18.69
N ASP A 179 -15.79 19.62 -18.68
CA ASP A 179 -16.47 18.39 -18.28
C ASP A 179 -16.06 17.19 -19.14
N ASN A 180 -14.94 16.57 -18.79
CA ASN A 180 -14.48 15.28 -19.35
C ASN A 180 -14.98 14.10 -18.49
N SER A 181 -16.25 14.13 -18.11
CA SER A 181 -16.90 13.10 -17.27
C SER A 181 -16.80 11.68 -17.85
N GLU A 182 -16.53 11.52 -19.13
CA GLU A 182 -16.38 10.25 -19.82
C GLU A 182 -14.94 9.69 -19.81
N GLN A 183 -13.93 10.49 -19.46
CA GLN A 183 -12.55 10.02 -19.47
C GLN A 183 -12.28 9.09 -18.27
N VAL A 184 -11.91 7.84 -18.57
CA VAL A 184 -11.53 6.85 -17.54
C VAL A 184 -10.09 7.09 -17.11
N ALA A 185 -9.87 7.21 -15.79
CA ALA A 185 -8.56 7.22 -15.16
C ALA A 185 -8.24 5.86 -14.49
N PHE A 186 -6.98 5.60 -14.20
CA PHE A 186 -6.60 4.43 -13.43
C PHE A 186 -7.24 4.42 -12.04
N GLN A 187 -7.40 5.58 -11.41
CA GLN A 187 -8.11 5.73 -10.14
C GLN A 187 -9.53 5.15 -10.21
N ASP A 188 -10.31 5.47 -11.26
CA ASP A 188 -11.68 4.94 -11.40
C ASP A 188 -11.70 3.39 -11.48
N ILE A 189 -10.70 2.81 -12.19
CA ILE A 189 -10.57 1.36 -12.33
C ILE A 189 -10.21 0.74 -10.96
N GLU A 190 -9.28 1.35 -10.22
CA GLU A 190 -8.79 0.87 -8.93
C GLU A 190 -9.84 0.98 -7.84
N GLU A 191 -10.67 2.03 -7.84
CA GLU A 191 -11.81 2.17 -6.95
C GLU A 191 -12.82 1.04 -7.16
N LYS A 192 -13.20 0.77 -8.41
CA LYS A 192 -14.11 -0.33 -8.72
C LYS A 192 -13.51 -1.71 -8.46
N LEU A 193 -12.23 -1.88 -8.73
CA LEU A 193 -11.51 -3.10 -8.40
C LEU A 193 -11.47 -3.34 -6.89
N THR A 194 -11.27 -2.27 -6.11
CA THR A 194 -11.33 -2.32 -4.64
C THR A 194 -12.69 -2.83 -4.16
N GLU A 195 -13.80 -2.27 -4.65
CA GLU A 195 -15.15 -2.70 -4.29
C GLU A 195 -15.34 -4.21 -4.57
N VAL A 196 -14.93 -4.66 -5.76
CA VAL A 196 -15.08 -6.07 -6.16
C VAL A 196 -14.22 -7.01 -5.29
N LEU A 197 -13.00 -6.61 -4.96
CA LEU A 197 -12.10 -7.41 -4.12
C LEU A 197 -12.57 -7.45 -2.66
N GLU A 198 -13.08 -6.34 -2.12
CA GLU A 198 -13.62 -6.28 -0.76
C GLU A 198 -14.87 -7.14 -0.61
N ASP A 199 -15.77 -7.13 -1.60
CA ASP A 199 -16.94 -7.99 -1.63
C ASP A 199 -16.55 -9.47 -1.72
N GLU A 200 -15.59 -9.80 -2.60
CA GLU A 200 -15.15 -11.17 -2.81
C GLU A 200 -14.42 -11.76 -1.61
N TYR A 201 -13.69 -10.94 -0.85
CA TYR A 201 -12.90 -11.32 0.31
C TYR A 201 -13.42 -10.69 1.61
N ASP A 202 -14.75 -10.52 1.74
CA ASP A 202 -15.42 -9.83 2.85
C ASP A 202 -14.92 -10.29 4.23
N GLN A 203 -14.79 -11.60 4.44
CA GLN A 203 -14.30 -12.12 5.73
C GLN A 203 -12.86 -11.69 6.01
N PHE A 204 -11.97 -11.76 5.02
CA PHE A 204 -10.58 -11.32 5.16
C PHE A 204 -10.51 -9.81 5.43
N VAL A 205 -11.35 -9.03 4.76
CA VAL A 205 -11.45 -7.58 4.94
C VAL A 205 -11.88 -7.24 6.36
N LYS A 206 -12.92 -7.92 6.89
CA LYS A 206 -13.38 -7.75 8.28
C LYS A 206 -12.28 -8.09 9.28
N ASP A 207 -11.61 -9.23 9.12
CA ASP A 207 -10.52 -9.65 9.99
C ASP A 207 -9.33 -8.66 9.93
N SER A 208 -9.01 -8.15 8.75
CA SER A 208 -7.95 -7.16 8.55
C SER A 208 -8.29 -5.82 9.21
N LYS A 209 -9.54 -5.36 9.11
CA LYS A 209 -10.02 -4.15 9.80
C LYS A 209 -9.92 -4.29 11.30
N ILE A 210 -10.42 -5.39 11.87
CA ILE A 210 -10.34 -5.66 13.32
C ILE A 210 -8.88 -5.68 13.80
N LYS A 211 -7.99 -6.34 13.04
CA LYS A 211 -6.57 -6.39 13.38
C LYS A 211 -5.94 -5.01 13.36
N SER A 212 -6.24 -4.20 12.34
CA SER A 212 -5.74 -2.84 12.22
C SER A 212 -6.23 -1.94 13.34
N GLN A 213 -7.51 -2.00 13.69
CA GLN A 213 -8.07 -1.24 14.82
C GLN A 213 -7.35 -1.57 16.12
N LYS A 214 -7.13 -2.85 16.41
CA LYS A 214 -6.37 -3.26 17.62
C LYS A 214 -4.94 -2.73 17.61
N GLN A 215 -4.27 -2.69 16.46
CA GLN A 215 -2.92 -2.10 16.35
C GLN A 215 -2.94 -0.60 16.64
N ILE A 216 -3.93 0.12 16.10
CA ILE A 216 -4.11 1.55 16.35
C ILE A 216 -4.40 1.81 17.83
N GLU A 217 -5.30 1.04 18.45
CA GLU A 217 -5.62 1.13 19.88
C GLU A 217 -4.39 0.90 20.75
N SER A 218 -3.62 -0.18 20.50
CA SER A 218 -2.39 -0.47 21.24
C SER A 218 -1.37 0.65 21.09
N TYR A 219 -1.17 1.16 19.85
CA TYR A 219 -0.26 2.27 19.60
C TYR A 219 -0.65 3.53 20.40
N ILE A 220 -1.94 3.89 20.40
CA ILE A 220 -2.43 5.05 21.15
C ILE A 220 -2.23 4.86 22.65
N ILE A 221 -2.49 3.65 23.18
CA ILE A 221 -2.37 3.38 24.61
C ILE A 221 -0.90 3.41 25.06
N ASP A 222 -0.02 2.76 24.31
CA ASP A 222 1.35 2.48 24.74
C ASP A 222 2.33 3.59 24.32
N ASN A 223 2.18 4.14 23.11
CA ASN A 223 3.16 5.04 22.49
C ASN A 223 2.66 6.48 22.32
N ALA A 224 1.35 6.69 22.21
CA ALA A 224 0.78 7.99 21.87
C ALA A 224 -0.44 8.38 22.73
N PRO A 225 -0.28 8.44 24.08
CA PRO A 225 -1.39 8.70 25.01
C PRO A 225 -2.12 10.04 24.77
N ARG A 226 -1.46 10.97 24.03
CA ARG A 226 -2.03 12.26 23.59
C ARG A 226 -3.21 12.16 22.63
N TYR A 227 -3.56 10.94 22.14
CA TYR A 227 -4.70 10.70 21.26
C TYR A 227 -5.76 9.78 21.91
N ARG A 228 -5.71 9.58 23.22
CA ARG A 228 -6.66 8.68 23.93
C ARG A 228 -8.11 9.06 23.76
N SER A 229 -8.41 10.35 23.60
CA SER A 229 -9.78 10.82 23.30
C SER A 229 -10.35 10.19 22.03
N PHE A 230 -9.50 9.86 21.03
CA PHE A 230 -9.92 9.25 19.77
C PHE A 230 -10.48 7.82 19.96
N LEU A 231 -10.03 7.10 20.98
CA LEU A 231 -10.53 5.75 21.28
C LEU A 231 -12.03 5.73 21.64
N LYS A 232 -12.57 6.89 22.03
CA LYS A 232 -14.00 7.04 22.36
C LYS A 232 -14.86 7.34 21.13
N ASN A 233 -14.26 7.58 19.98
CA ASN A 233 -14.96 7.95 18.75
C ASN A 233 -14.67 6.94 17.61
N PRO A 234 -15.55 5.93 17.42
CA PRO A 234 -15.37 4.92 16.38
C PRO A 234 -15.20 5.52 14.98
N ALA A 235 -15.88 6.62 14.66
CA ALA A 235 -15.78 7.27 13.34
C ALA A 235 -14.37 7.81 13.05
N ILE A 236 -13.65 8.25 14.09
CA ILE A 236 -12.24 8.65 13.94
C ILE A 236 -11.38 7.43 13.65
N LEU A 237 -11.54 6.33 14.42
CA LEU A 237 -10.77 5.10 14.23
C LEU A 237 -11.00 4.50 12.83
N ASP A 238 -12.25 4.52 12.36
CA ASP A 238 -12.62 4.04 11.02
C ASP A 238 -12.06 4.90 9.89
N SER A 239 -11.77 6.19 10.15
CA SER A 239 -11.17 7.10 9.17
C SER A 239 -9.66 6.87 8.98
N ILE A 240 -9.01 6.15 9.90
CA ILE A 240 -7.58 5.88 9.83
C ILE A 240 -7.33 4.73 8.86
N PRO A 241 -6.52 4.93 7.81
CA PRO A 241 -6.19 3.86 6.89
C PRO A 241 -5.56 2.66 7.62
N PRO A 242 -5.97 1.44 7.29
CA PRO A 242 -5.44 0.25 7.94
C PRO A 242 -3.97 -0.02 7.56
N ASN A 243 -3.27 -0.72 8.45
CA ASN A 243 -1.91 -1.22 8.20
C ASN A 243 -0.86 -0.13 7.91
N LEU A 244 -1.00 1.04 8.52
CA LEU A 244 0.01 2.08 8.48
C LEU A 244 1.27 1.66 9.28
N SER A 245 2.45 2.16 8.86
CA SER A 245 3.62 2.15 9.73
C SER A 245 3.44 3.12 10.90
N GLU A 246 4.16 2.92 12.00
CA GLU A 246 4.05 3.78 13.19
C GLU A 246 4.24 5.25 12.86
N ASP A 247 5.25 5.60 12.04
CA ASP A 247 5.49 6.99 11.61
C ASP A 247 4.30 7.59 10.84
N LYS A 248 3.73 6.83 9.91
CA LYS A 248 2.56 7.27 9.15
C LYS A 248 1.29 7.31 9.98
N LEU A 249 1.16 6.42 10.95
CA LEU A 249 0.06 6.42 11.90
C LEU A 249 0.13 7.69 12.77
N GLU A 250 1.31 8.01 13.29
CA GLU A 250 1.55 9.23 14.05
C GLU A 250 1.20 10.49 13.24
N GLU A 251 1.69 10.59 12.00
CA GLU A 251 1.38 11.69 11.10
C GLU A 251 -0.13 11.83 10.87
N HIS A 252 -0.82 10.72 10.71
CA HIS A 252 -2.27 10.70 10.47
C HIS A 252 -3.06 11.14 11.70
N LEU A 253 -2.72 10.60 12.88
CA LEU A 253 -3.31 10.98 14.16
C LEU A 253 -3.08 12.46 14.47
N TYR A 254 -1.87 12.97 14.19
CA TYR A 254 -1.55 14.38 14.34
C TYR A 254 -2.43 15.26 13.45
N LYS A 255 -2.59 14.93 12.17
CA LYS A 255 -3.44 15.67 11.23
C LYS A 255 -4.90 15.71 11.71
N ILE A 256 -5.43 14.58 12.18
CA ILE A 256 -6.79 14.51 12.74
C ILE A 256 -6.90 15.42 13.96
N SER A 257 -5.97 15.31 14.91
CA SER A 257 -5.94 16.12 16.13
C SER A 257 -5.87 17.60 15.83
N TYR A 258 -4.96 18.00 14.94
CA TYR A 258 -4.80 19.39 14.53
C TYR A 258 -6.09 19.95 13.90
N SER A 259 -6.69 19.20 12.97
CA SER A 259 -7.93 19.61 12.29
C SER A 259 -9.09 19.73 13.26
N ALA A 260 -9.22 18.80 14.21
CA ALA A 260 -10.25 18.82 15.23
C ALA A 260 -10.10 20.03 16.16
N ARG A 261 -8.91 20.29 16.68
CA ARG A 261 -8.61 21.46 17.53
C ARG A 261 -8.94 22.78 16.81
N LYS A 262 -8.46 22.92 15.58
CA LYS A 262 -8.71 24.12 14.77
C LYS A 262 -10.19 24.33 14.50
N LYS A 263 -10.94 23.27 14.27
CA LYS A 263 -12.40 23.33 14.10
C LYS A 263 -13.08 23.86 15.37
N VAL A 264 -12.73 23.35 16.53
CA VAL A 264 -13.26 23.78 17.82
C VAL A 264 -12.90 25.25 18.08
N GLU A 265 -11.65 25.66 17.86
CA GLU A 265 -11.21 27.05 18.01
C GLU A 265 -12.01 27.99 17.12
N ASN A 266 -12.17 27.69 15.84
CA ASN A 266 -12.97 28.48 14.90
C ASN A 266 -14.45 28.59 15.35
N HIS A 267 -15.04 27.53 15.91
CA HIS A 267 -16.40 27.54 16.43
C HIS A 267 -16.52 28.46 17.66
N ILE A 268 -15.55 28.43 18.56
CA ILE A 268 -15.50 29.27 19.75
C ILE A 268 -15.36 30.74 19.32
N GLU A 269 -14.45 31.04 18.40
CA GLU A 269 -14.28 32.43 17.88
C GLU A 269 -15.56 32.95 17.21
N LYS A 270 -16.21 32.11 16.41
CA LYS A 270 -17.49 32.45 15.78
C LYS A 270 -18.56 32.72 16.82
N PHE A 271 -18.71 31.86 17.83
CA PHE A 271 -19.68 32.05 18.92
C PHE A 271 -19.45 33.35 19.68
N ILE A 272 -18.19 33.72 19.96
CA ILE A 272 -17.82 34.95 20.65
C ILE A 272 -18.22 36.19 19.78
N SER A 273 -18.16 36.06 18.45
CA SER A 273 -18.49 37.14 17.51
C SER A 273 -20.01 37.31 17.22
N GLU A 274 -20.83 36.32 17.57
CA GLU A 274 -22.28 36.35 17.33
C GLU A 274 -22.97 37.41 18.20
N LYS A 275 -23.78 38.26 17.56
CA LYS A 275 -24.54 39.30 18.24
C LYS A 275 -25.83 38.78 18.89
N GLN A 276 -26.36 37.67 18.41
CA GLN A 276 -27.54 36.98 18.95
C GLN A 276 -27.22 35.54 19.19
N ILE A 277 -27.34 35.08 20.41
CA ILE A 277 -27.04 33.74 20.82
C ILE A 277 -28.33 32.92 20.82
N SER A 278 -28.38 31.85 20.04
CA SER A 278 -29.46 30.86 20.01
C SER A 278 -29.23 29.72 21.00
N GLU A 279 -30.30 29.03 21.41
CA GLU A 279 -30.16 27.83 22.24
C GLU A 279 -29.32 26.73 21.56
N GLU A 280 -29.44 26.61 20.23
CA GLU A 280 -28.64 25.68 19.42
C GLU A 280 -27.16 26.06 19.43
N SER A 281 -26.83 27.34 19.33
CA SER A 281 -25.44 27.82 19.44
C SER A 281 -24.85 27.53 20.83
N ILE A 282 -25.65 27.63 21.89
CA ILE A 282 -25.22 27.32 23.27
C ILE A 282 -24.91 25.81 23.42
N GLU A 283 -25.77 24.94 22.90
CA GLU A 283 -25.56 23.50 23.05
C GLU A 283 -24.32 23.06 22.25
N LYS A 284 -24.15 23.58 21.05
CA LYS A 284 -22.97 23.35 20.24
C LYS A 284 -21.66 23.78 20.92
N ILE A 285 -21.64 24.98 21.52
CA ILE A 285 -20.44 25.45 22.22
C ILE A 285 -20.13 24.64 23.46
N LYS A 286 -21.14 24.10 24.16
CA LYS A 286 -20.91 23.18 25.27
C LYS A 286 -20.21 21.90 24.83
N ASP A 287 -20.60 21.35 23.69
CA ASP A 287 -19.98 20.16 23.13
C ASP A 287 -18.55 20.46 22.64
N ASP A 288 -18.34 21.60 21.99
CA ASP A 288 -17.01 22.07 21.58
C ASP A 288 -16.06 22.26 22.80
N ILE A 289 -16.57 22.81 23.92
CA ILE A 289 -15.80 22.94 25.17
C ILE A 289 -15.46 21.56 25.76
N ARG A 290 -16.40 20.61 25.76
CA ARG A 290 -16.11 19.24 26.22
C ARG A 290 -15.05 18.57 25.38
N GLU A 291 -15.13 18.72 24.06
CA GLU A 291 -14.15 18.19 23.10
C GLU A 291 -12.77 18.83 23.34
N LYS A 292 -12.70 20.16 23.48
CA LYS A 292 -11.45 20.85 23.80
C LYS A 292 -10.83 20.39 25.12
N THR A 293 -11.67 20.21 26.16
CA THR A 293 -11.21 19.71 27.46
C THR A 293 -10.59 18.32 27.35
N ALA A 294 -11.15 17.43 26.49
CA ALA A 294 -10.57 16.10 26.24
C ALA A 294 -9.17 16.20 25.59
N TYR A 295 -9.01 17.10 24.62
CA TYR A 295 -7.70 17.34 24.00
C TYR A 295 -6.66 17.96 24.96
N ASP A 296 -7.11 18.84 25.86
CA ASP A 296 -6.24 19.45 26.86
C ASP A 296 -5.78 18.41 27.92
N ILE A 297 -6.67 17.48 28.32
CA ILE A 297 -6.33 16.36 29.18
C ILE A 297 -5.33 15.42 28.51
N ASP A 298 -5.52 15.09 27.23
CA ASP A 298 -4.60 14.25 26.45
C ASP A 298 -3.22 14.92 26.34
N SER A 299 -3.18 16.23 26.12
CA SER A 299 -1.93 17.01 26.06
C SER A 299 -1.21 17.03 27.41
N LEU A 300 -1.95 17.14 28.51
CA LEU A 300 -1.39 17.05 29.86
C LEU A 300 -0.83 15.65 30.14
N ALA A 301 -1.52 14.60 29.71
CA ALA A 301 -1.05 13.22 29.88
C ALA A 301 0.27 12.98 29.12
N ASP A 302 0.40 13.53 27.92
CA ASP A 302 1.67 13.48 27.14
C ASP A 302 2.80 14.24 27.87
N TYR A 303 2.51 15.44 28.35
CA TYR A 303 3.47 16.21 29.14
C TYR A 303 3.95 15.46 30.40
N MET A 304 3.02 14.85 31.15
CA MET A 304 3.37 14.06 32.33
C MET A 304 4.21 12.82 31.98
N THR A 305 3.89 12.16 30.87
CA THR A 305 4.65 11.00 30.39
C THR A 305 6.09 11.39 30.04
N ARG A 306 6.29 12.52 29.35
CA ARG A 306 7.62 13.06 29.05
C ARG A 306 8.40 13.39 30.32
N ARG A 307 7.78 14.04 31.29
CA ARG A 307 8.42 14.33 32.57
C ARG A 307 8.82 13.07 33.33
N LYS A 308 7.96 12.05 33.33
CA LYS A 308 8.29 10.76 33.93
C LYS A 308 9.52 10.13 33.27
N ALA A 309 9.60 10.16 31.93
CA ALA A 309 10.74 9.64 31.19
C ALA A 309 12.04 10.39 31.56
N ILE A 310 11.97 11.73 31.70
CA ILE A 310 13.10 12.55 32.15
C ILE A 310 13.53 12.15 33.56
N ILE A 311 12.60 11.98 34.49
CA ILE A 311 12.89 11.55 35.87
C ILE A 311 13.57 10.17 35.86
N GLN A 312 13.05 9.20 35.12
CA GLN A 312 13.65 7.87 35.00
C GLN A 312 15.06 7.93 34.39
N LEU A 313 15.28 8.85 33.45
CA LEU A 313 16.61 9.08 32.89
C LEU A 313 17.57 9.63 33.95
N PHE A 314 17.12 10.59 34.79
CA PHE A 314 17.89 11.09 35.91
C PHE A 314 18.21 10.00 36.92
N GLU A 315 17.24 9.19 37.32
CA GLU A 315 17.47 8.06 38.22
C GLU A 315 18.58 7.16 37.69
N LYS A 316 18.52 6.82 36.37
CA LYS A 316 19.56 6.01 35.73
C LYS A 316 20.96 6.70 35.67
N PHE A 317 21.02 8.02 35.55
CA PHE A 317 22.29 8.76 35.58
C PHE A 317 22.87 8.93 37.01
N LEU A 318 22.02 8.84 38.02
CA LEU A 318 22.42 8.84 39.41
C LEU A 318 22.89 7.48 39.91
N ASP A 319 22.65 6.42 39.17
CA ASP A 319 23.18 5.10 39.48
C ASP A 319 24.66 5.04 39.14
N ALA A 320 25.45 4.50 40.07
CA ALA A 320 26.88 4.23 39.85
C ALA A 320 27.03 3.06 38.84
N ASP A 321 28.09 3.12 38.03
CA ASP A 321 28.46 1.98 37.17
C ASP A 321 28.99 0.79 38.01
N GLU A 322 29.31 -0.33 37.36
CA GLU A 322 29.85 -1.53 38.03
C GLU A 322 31.18 -1.27 38.75
N GLU A 323 31.87 -0.15 38.42
CA GLU A 323 33.13 0.29 39.06
C GLU A 323 32.88 1.37 40.12
N GLY A 324 31.61 1.67 40.44
CA GLY A 324 31.25 2.66 41.47
C GLY A 324 31.40 4.12 41.03
N ARG A 325 31.49 4.39 39.73
CA ARG A 325 31.61 5.74 39.18
C ARG A 325 30.24 6.29 38.78
N TYR A 326 29.99 7.54 39.06
CA TYR A 326 28.78 8.24 38.61
C TYR A 326 29.05 8.96 37.29
N LYS A 327 27.97 9.23 36.54
CA LYS A 327 28.04 10.08 35.35
C LYS A 327 28.52 11.49 35.72
N LEU A 328 29.15 12.14 34.77
CA LEU A 328 29.66 13.53 34.96
C LEU A 328 28.47 14.47 35.22
N GLU A 329 28.69 15.46 36.08
CA GLU A 329 27.72 16.52 36.38
C GLU A 329 27.24 17.21 35.10
N GLU A 330 28.13 17.40 34.14
CA GLU A 330 27.84 17.96 32.83
C GLU A 330 26.80 17.12 32.06
N ASP A 331 26.88 15.79 32.08
CA ASP A 331 25.92 14.88 31.40
C ASP A 331 24.54 15.04 32.01
N VAL A 332 24.47 15.10 33.33
CA VAL A 332 23.21 15.28 34.07
C VAL A 332 22.60 16.66 33.82
N HIS A 333 23.48 17.69 33.86
CA HIS A 333 23.04 19.08 33.66
C HIS A 333 22.52 19.32 32.23
N ASN A 334 23.18 18.76 31.21
CA ASN A 334 22.81 18.91 29.80
C ASN A 334 21.48 18.27 29.45
N ILE A 335 20.92 17.39 30.29
CA ILE A 335 19.56 16.85 30.11
C ILE A 335 18.49 17.91 30.36
N ILE A 336 18.76 18.83 31.33
CA ILE A 336 17.79 19.89 31.68
C ILE A 336 18.12 21.15 30.89
N PHE A 337 19.38 21.55 30.90
CA PHE A 337 19.84 22.80 30.31
C PHE A 337 21.31 22.68 29.91
N PRO A 338 21.68 22.90 28.64
CA PRO A 338 23.08 22.80 28.21
C PRO A 338 23.99 23.76 28.98
N MET A 339 25.06 23.23 29.54
CA MET A 339 26.02 24.05 30.27
C MET A 339 26.65 25.11 29.37
N GLY A 340 26.78 26.33 29.90
CA GLY A 340 27.41 27.44 29.18
C GLY A 340 26.50 28.19 28.22
N LEU A 341 25.23 27.84 28.11
CA LEU A 341 24.24 28.57 27.31
C LEU A 341 23.30 29.38 28.20
N THR A 342 22.77 30.47 27.65
CA THR A 342 21.74 31.28 28.28
C THR A 342 20.37 30.91 27.69
N ASN A 343 19.29 31.23 28.40
CA ASN A 343 17.92 30.94 27.96
C ASN A 343 17.59 31.49 26.56
N ASN A 344 18.24 32.57 26.13
CA ASN A 344 18.07 33.15 24.79
C ASN A 344 18.85 32.44 23.68
N GLN A 345 19.73 31.50 24.04
CA GLN A 345 20.57 30.72 23.11
C GLN A 345 20.09 29.29 22.94
N THR A 346 19.12 28.88 23.73
CA THR A 346 18.46 27.57 23.64
C THR A 346 17.09 27.77 23.04
N SER A 347 16.84 27.10 21.94
CA SER A 347 15.47 26.96 21.43
C SER A 347 14.76 25.86 22.23
N TYR A 348 14.00 26.24 23.24
CA TYR A 348 13.04 25.37 23.85
C TYR A 348 11.74 25.55 23.08
N GLU A 349 11.37 24.60 22.26
CA GLU A 349 10.01 24.35 21.85
C GLU A 349 9.36 23.30 22.76
#